data_cde791ff7e83a7ee95705fed4dfa69c0
#
_entry.id   cde791ff7e83a7ee95705fed4dfa69c0
#
_cell.length_a   1.000
_cell.length_b   1.000
_cell.length_c   1.000
_cell.angle_alpha   90.00
_cell.angle_beta   90.00
_cell.angle_gamma   90.00
#
_symmetry.space_group_name_H-M   'P 1'
#
loop_
_entity.id
_entity.type
_entity.pdbx_description
1 polymer ?
#
loop_
_entity_poly.entity_id
_entity_poly.type
_entity_poly.pdbx_seq_one_letter_code
_entity_poly.pdbx_strand_id
1 'polypeptide(L)'
;MGGFDALGRVFDLNRKLDNRLAGRIFKKTSDTRKEEIKKMPASFRMGAYSYDKANGAIRYSFTQCPNAEFAKRHHMESVLPVMCNCDHFAMQKLHATLIREGTCVSSDCCDYCIVGDKSPLAAEYELVKNEDGLLISVKRDMK
;
A
#
# COMPACT_ATOMS: atom_id res chain seq x y z
N MET A 1 -20.49 10.44 8.96
CA MET A 1 -19.99 9.19 8.35
C MET A 1 -18.77 9.54 7.54
N GLY A 2 -17.61 9.00 7.89
CA GLY A 2 -16.35 9.33 7.24
C GLY A 2 -16.24 8.69 5.85
N GLY A 3 -15.45 9.30 4.96
CA GLY A 3 -15.21 8.78 3.62
C GLY A 3 -14.66 7.34 3.59
N PHE A 4 -14.00 6.90 4.66
CA PHE A 4 -13.52 5.53 4.83
C PHE A 4 -14.65 4.50 4.98
N ASP A 5 -15.77 4.84 5.62
CA ASP A 5 -16.93 3.93 5.72
C ASP A 5 -17.63 3.75 4.37
N ALA A 6 -17.64 4.80 3.55
CA ALA A 6 -18.17 4.72 2.20
C ALA A 6 -17.28 3.84 1.30
N LEU A 7 -15.94 3.99 1.40
CA LEU A 7 -14.98 3.14 0.72
C LEU A 7 -15.06 1.69 1.20
N GLY A 8 -15.21 1.44 2.49
CA GLY A 8 -15.41 0.10 3.05
C GLY A 8 -16.61 -0.61 2.43
N ARG A 9 -17.74 0.09 2.24
CA ARG A 9 -18.93 -0.47 1.56
C ARG A 9 -18.68 -0.77 0.08
N VAL A 10 -17.92 0.07 -0.61
CA VAL A 10 -17.53 -0.18 -2.00
C VAL A 10 -16.63 -1.41 -2.09
N PHE A 11 -15.71 -1.61 -1.15
CA PHE A 11 -14.88 -2.81 -1.09
C PHE A 11 -15.65 -4.06 -0.67
N ASP A 12 -16.62 -3.94 0.23
CA ASP A 12 -17.56 -5.05 0.54
C ASP A 12 -18.40 -5.44 -0.69
N LEU A 13 -18.80 -4.47 -1.49
CA LEU A 13 -19.45 -4.71 -2.75
C LEU A 13 -18.49 -5.38 -3.75
N ASN A 14 -17.23 -4.96 -3.78
CA ASN A 14 -16.18 -5.54 -4.62
C ASN A 14 -15.78 -6.96 -4.20
N ARG A 15 -15.96 -7.34 -2.93
CA ARG A 15 -15.84 -8.75 -2.49
C ARG A 15 -16.89 -9.65 -3.15
N LYS A 16 -18.02 -9.09 -3.54
CA LYS A 16 -19.10 -9.79 -4.29
C LYS A 16 -18.95 -9.64 -5.80
N LEU A 17 -18.31 -8.58 -6.24
CA LEU A 17 -17.98 -8.31 -7.64
C LEU A 17 -16.54 -8.75 -7.88
N ASP A 18 -16.35 -9.54 -8.92
CA ASP A 18 -15.07 -10.08 -9.36
C ASP A 18 -13.90 -9.09 -9.15
N ASN A 19 -12.83 -9.53 -8.46
CA ASN A 19 -11.58 -8.81 -8.25
C ASN A 19 -10.97 -8.23 -9.54
N ARG A 20 -11.38 -8.74 -10.72
CA ARG A 20 -10.99 -8.22 -12.03
C ARG A 20 -11.45 -6.78 -12.27
N LEU A 21 -12.63 -6.40 -11.76
CA LEU A 21 -13.13 -5.03 -11.92
C LEU A 21 -12.34 -4.05 -11.07
N ALA A 22 -12.07 -4.40 -9.80
CA ALA A 22 -11.24 -3.60 -8.92
C ALA A 22 -9.83 -3.40 -9.51
N GLY A 23 -9.21 -4.46 -10.03
CA GLY A 23 -7.91 -4.41 -10.69
C GLY A 23 -7.91 -3.50 -11.94
N ARG A 24 -8.98 -3.52 -12.74
CA ARG A 24 -9.11 -2.65 -13.92
C ARG A 24 -9.27 -1.18 -13.53
N ILE A 25 -10.09 -0.88 -12.53
CA ILE A 25 -10.30 0.48 -12.03
C ILE A 25 -9.00 1.01 -11.46
N PHE A 26 -8.31 0.22 -10.64
CA PHE A 26 -7.03 0.62 -10.04
C PHE A 26 -5.96 0.86 -11.10
N LYS A 27 -5.86 -0.02 -12.11
CA LYS A 27 -4.94 0.16 -13.23
C LYS A 27 -5.22 1.46 -13.98
N LYS A 28 -6.50 1.72 -14.35
CA LYS A 28 -6.88 2.94 -15.05
C LYS A 28 -6.53 4.19 -14.25
N THR A 29 -6.83 4.19 -12.95
CA THR A 29 -6.51 5.31 -12.05
C THR A 29 -4.99 5.51 -11.94
N SER A 30 -4.23 4.42 -11.82
CA SER A 30 -2.77 4.44 -11.78
C SER A 30 -2.17 5.00 -13.08
N ASP A 31 -2.64 4.56 -14.24
CA ASP A 31 -2.14 5.02 -15.53
C ASP A 31 -2.43 6.51 -15.74
N THR A 32 -3.62 6.98 -15.37
CA THR A 32 -3.97 8.41 -15.42
C THR A 32 -3.07 9.24 -14.49
N ARG A 33 -2.86 8.78 -13.26
CA ARG A 33 -1.98 9.46 -12.29
C ARG A 33 -0.52 9.51 -12.73
N LYS A 34 -0.02 8.50 -13.42
CA LYS A 34 1.38 8.53 -13.91
C LYS A 34 1.66 9.72 -14.79
N GLU A 35 0.73 10.10 -15.66
CA GLU A 35 0.90 11.26 -16.54
C GLU A 35 0.80 12.61 -15.80
N GLU A 36 -0.05 12.68 -14.78
CA GLU A 36 -0.15 13.85 -13.90
C GLU A 36 1.09 14.03 -13.04
N ILE A 37 1.61 12.95 -12.47
CA ILE A 37 2.78 12.93 -11.59
C ILE A 37 4.05 13.34 -12.33
N LYS A 38 4.19 13.01 -13.61
CA LYS A 38 5.32 13.48 -14.44
C LYS A 38 5.43 15.01 -14.49
N LYS A 39 4.33 15.71 -14.27
CA LYS A 39 4.26 17.17 -14.28
C LYS A 39 4.53 17.81 -12.92
N MET A 40 4.63 17.01 -11.86
CA MET A 40 4.80 17.47 -10.47
C MET A 40 6.15 16.99 -9.91
N PRO A 41 7.19 17.87 -9.82
CA PRO A 41 8.53 17.47 -9.39
C PRO A 41 8.61 16.97 -7.93
N ALA A 42 7.65 17.31 -7.09
CA ALA A 42 7.58 16.91 -5.68
C ALA A 42 6.42 15.95 -5.39
N SER A 43 6.20 14.94 -6.24
CA SER A 43 5.11 13.99 -6.08
C SER A 43 5.61 12.56 -5.91
N PHE A 44 4.74 11.68 -5.44
CA PHE A 44 5.00 10.25 -5.40
C PHE A 44 5.27 9.72 -6.82
N ARG A 45 6.37 9.02 -7.02
CA ARG A 45 6.64 8.32 -8.26
C ARG A 45 6.26 6.86 -8.11
N MET A 46 5.27 6.45 -8.89
CA MET A 46 4.80 5.08 -8.91
C MET A 46 5.67 4.24 -9.85
N GLY A 47 6.14 3.12 -9.37
CA GLY A 47 6.87 2.11 -10.13
C GLY A 47 5.94 1.17 -10.90
N ALA A 48 6.37 -0.07 -11.06
CA ALA A 48 5.61 -1.10 -11.75
C ALA A 48 4.30 -1.42 -11.03
N TYR A 49 3.25 -1.65 -11.81
CA TYR A 49 1.96 -2.17 -11.34
C TYR A 49 1.74 -3.56 -11.90
N SER A 50 1.24 -4.46 -11.09
CA SER A 50 0.79 -5.77 -11.51
C SER A 50 -0.45 -6.23 -10.75
N TYR A 51 -1.23 -7.11 -11.39
CA TYR A 51 -2.35 -7.80 -10.76
C TYR A 51 -2.13 -9.30 -10.84
N ASP A 52 -1.98 -9.93 -9.69
CA ASP A 52 -1.89 -11.37 -9.54
C ASP A 52 -3.31 -11.95 -9.40
N LYS A 53 -3.78 -12.58 -10.47
CA LYS A 53 -5.12 -13.17 -10.50
C LYS A 53 -5.28 -14.36 -9.56
N ALA A 54 -4.22 -15.12 -9.30
CA ALA A 54 -4.27 -16.32 -8.48
C ALA A 54 -4.56 -15.97 -7.03
N ASN A 55 -3.91 -14.92 -6.53
CA ASN A 55 -4.03 -14.46 -5.15
C ASN A 55 -5.00 -13.26 -4.99
N GLY A 56 -5.52 -12.72 -6.09
CA GLY A 56 -6.29 -11.48 -6.07
C GLY A 56 -5.47 -10.30 -5.57
N ALA A 57 -4.15 -10.32 -5.76
CA ALA A 57 -3.23 -9.35 -5.20
C ALA A 57 -2.95 -8.21 -6.20
N ILE A 58 -3.02 -6.99 -5.69
CA ILE A 58 -2.62 -5.78 -6.41
C ILE A 58 -1.24 -5.39 -5.90
N ARG A 59 -0.25 -5.32 -6.80
CA ARG A 59 1.12 -4.95 -6.47
C ARG A 59 1.52 -3.68 -7.19
N TYR A 60 2.12 -2.77 -6.46
CA TYR A 60 2.74 -1.55 -7.00
C TYR A 60 3.83 -1.08 -6.04
N SER A 61 4.64 -0.13 -6.47
CA SER A 61 5.66 0.47 -5.62
C SER A 61 5.69 1.98 -5.80
N PHE A 62 6.15 2.68 -4.78
CA PHE A 62 6.59 4.06 -4.89
C PHE A 62 8.12 4.10 -4.82
N THR A 63 8.74 4.58 -5.88
CA THR A 63 10.20 4.74 -5.98
C THR A 63 10.66 6.11 -5.51
N GLN A 64 9.72 7.01 -5.23
CA GLN A 64 9.95 8.31 -4.62
C GLN A 64 8.79 8.63 -3.69
N CYS A 65 9.10 9.03 -2.47
CA CYS A 65 8.14 9.46 -1.47
C CYS A 65 8.49 10.88 -1.00
N PRO A 66 7.72 11.91 -1.38
CA PRO A 66 7.99 13.28 -0.98
C PRO A 66 7.94 13.49 0.55
N ASN A 67 7.13 12.69 1.27
CA ASN A 67 7.08 12.73 2.72
C ASN A 67 8.39 12.26 3.35
N ALA A 68 8.95 11.16 2.84
CA ALA A 68 10.25 10.65 3.31
C ALA A 68 11.38 11.62 2.98
N GLU A 69 11.39 12.19 1.76
CA GLU A 69 12.38 13.18 1.34
C GLU A 69 12.30 14.46 2.19
N PHE A 70 11.10 14.95 2.44
CA PHE A 70 10.88 16.12 3.29
C PHE A 70 11.36 15.86 4.72
N ALA A 71 10.95 14.73 5.30
CA ALA A 71 11.33 14.38 6.66
C ALA A 71 12.86 14.27 6.82
N LYS A 72 13.54 13.58 5.89
CA LYS A 72 15.00 13.47 5.87
C LYS A 72 15.69 14.84 5.75
N ARG A 73 15.16 15.72 4.89
CA ARG A 73 15.71 17.08 4.70
C ARG A 73 15.60 17.95 5.93
N HIS A 74 14.54 17.76 6.71
CA HIS A 74 14.22 18.59 7.88
C HIS A 74 14.49 17.90 9.22
N HIS A 75 15.16 16.73 9.22
CA HIS A 75 15.44 15.93 10.42
C HIS A 75 14.19 15.61 11.24
N MET A 76 13.11 15.22 10.53
CA MET A 76 11.81 14.90 11.09
C MET A 76 11.43 13.42 10.86
N GLU A 77 12.40 12.53 10.71
CA GLU A 77 12.16 11.12 10.42
C GLU A 77 11.30 10.43 11.48
N SER A 78 11.38 10.90 12.72
CA SER A 78 10.58 10.38 13.84
C SER A 78 9.07 10.49 13.67
N VAL A 79 8.58 11.37 12.79
CA VAL A 79 7.13 11.49 12.49
C VAL A 79 6.66 10.53 11.40
N LEU A 80 7.58 9.96 10.62
CA LEU A 80 7.23 9.08 9.49
C LEU A 80 6.43 7.83 9.91
N PRO A 81 6.70 7.18 11.05
CA PRO A 81 5.90 6.05 11.48
C PRO A 81 4.42 6.38 11.64
N VAL A 82 4.07 7.56 12.13
CA VAL A 82 2.68 7.99 12.27
C VAL A 82 2.00 8.05 10.90
N MET A 83 2.66 8.61 9.90
CA MET A 83 2.12 8.75 8.55
C MET A 83 2.09 7.41 7.80
N CYS A 84 3.22 6.70 7.79
CA CYS A 84 3.38 5.48 6.99
C CYS A 84 2.56 4.30 7.54
N ASN A 85 2.39 4.22 8.87
CA ASN A 85 1.64 3.13 9.48
C ASN A 85 0.12 3.29 9.29
N CYS A 86 -0.36 4.51 9.01
CA CYS A 86 -1.77 4.75 8.70
C CYS A 86 -2.27 3.92 7.51
N ASP A 87 -1.40 3.59 6.55
CA ASP A 87 -1.77 2.79 5.38
C ASP A 87 -2.28 1.40 5.78
N HIS A 88 -1.64 0.74 6.75
CA HIS A 88 -2.09 -0.56 7.27
C HIS A 88 -3.48 -0.46 7.90
N PHE A 89 -3.72 0.55 8.74
CA PHE A 89 -5.02 0.74 9.39
C PHE A 89 -6.11 1.12 8.38
N ALA A 90 -5.77 1.92 7.38
CA ALA A 90 -6.70 2.26 6.30
C ALA A 90 -7.11 0.99 5.52
N MET A 91 -6.17 0.13 5.16
CA MET A 91 -6.47 -1.13 4.47
C MET A 91 -7.34 -2.06 5.31
N GLN A 92 -7.08 -2.20 6.61
CA GLN A 92 -7.93 -2.99 7.50
C GLN A 92 -9.39 -2.52 7.50
N LYS A 93 -9.63 -1.21 7.47
CA LYS A 93 -10.99 -0.64 7.35
C LYS A 93 -11.67 -0.98 6.03
N LEU A 94 -10.90 -1.31 5.01
CA LEU A 94 -11.37 -1.71 3.69
C LEU A 94 -11.47 -3.24 3.52
N HIS A 95 -11.35 -4.01 4.62
CA HIS A 95 -11.27 -5.47 4.60
C HIS A 95 -10.15 -5.99 3.70
N ALA A 96 -9.04 -5.28 3.71
CA ALA A 96 -7.84 -5.63 2.96
C ALA A 96 -6.62 -5.69 3.90
N THR A 97 -5.64 -6.45 3.50
CA THR A 97 -4.33 -6.52 4.15
C THR A 97 -3.30 -5.89 3.23
N LEU A 98 -2.53 -4.95 3.78
CA LEU A 98 -1.35 -4.42 3.13
C LEU A 98 -0.14 -5.28 3.54
N ILE A 99 0.47 -5.92 2.56
CA ILE A 99 1.78 -6.56 2.68
C ILE A 99 2.79 -5.56 2.12
N ARG A 100 3.70 -5.10 2.97
CA ARG A 100 4.75 -4.13 2.65
C ARG A 100 6.02 -4.52 3.38
N GLU A 101 7.03 -4.94 2.64
CA GLU A 101 8.30 -5.42 3.19
C GLU A 101 9.35 -4.30 3.28
N GLY A 102 9.26 -3.30 2.37
CA GLY A 102 10.17 -2.16 2.32
C GLY A 102 9.46 -0.80 2.32
N THR A 103 10.19 0.23 2.69
CA THR A 103 9.71 1.63 2.66
C THR A 103 10.81 2.54 2.13
N CYS A 104 10.45 3.68 1.51
CA CYS A 104 11.41 4.70 1.09
C CYS A 104 12.21 5.35 2.24
N VAL A 105 11.92 4.96 3.48
CA VAL A 105 12.69 5.39 4.65
C VAL A 105 13.94 4.55 4.81
N SER A 106 13.80 3.23 4.69
CA SER A 106 14.82 2.22 4.96
C SER A 106 15.24 1.40 3.73
N SER A 107 14.59 1.59 2.58
CA SER A 107 14.90 0.92 1.32
C SER A 107 14.68 1.84 0.11
N ASP A 108 14.95 1.33 -1.08
CA ASP A 108 14.84 2.09 -2.34
C ASP A 108 13.39 2.40 -2.75
N CYS A 109 12.42 1.70 -2.19
CA CYS A 109 11.02 1.91 -2.52
C CYS A 109 10.09 1.51 -1.38
N CYS A 110 8.87 2.07 -1.42
CA CYS A 110 7.73 1.51 -0.70
C CYS A 110 7.05 0.49 -1.62
N ASP A 111 7.15 -0.77 -1.30
CA ASP A 111 6.42 -1.83 -1.98
C ASP A 111 5.04 -2.02 -1.36
N TYR A 112 4.06 -2.18 -2.22
CA TYR A 112 2.68 -2.40 -1.82
C TYR A 112 2.15 -3.66 -2.49
N CYS A 113 1.72 -4.62 -1.68
CA CYS A 113 0.90 -5.73 -2.12
C CYS A 113 -0.39 -5.71 -1.30
N ILE A 114 -1.50 -5.42 -1.96
CA ILE A 114 -2.82 -5.35 -1.32
C ILE A 114 -3.61 -6.58 -1.71
N VAL A 115 -4.08 -7.29 -0.71
CA VAL A 115 -4.92 -8.49 -0.83
C VAL A 115 -6.16 -8.37 0.06
N GLY A 116 -7.16 -9.17 -0.20
CA GLY A 116 -8.29 -9.30 0.74
C GLY A 116 -7.82 -9.85 2.11
N ASP A 117 -8.46 -9.41 3.18
CA ASP A 117 -8.14 -9.84 4.56
C ASP A 117 -8.26 -11.36 4.80
N LYS A 118 -9.01 -12.06 3.95
CA LYS A 118 -9.18 -13.54 3.96
C LYS A 118 -8.34 -14.26 2.92
N SER A 119 -7.45 -13.56 2.23
CA SER A 119 -6.56 -14.20 1.26
C SER A 119 -5.57 -15.12 1.97
N PRO A 120 -5.31 -16.33 1.44
CA PRO A 120 -4.24 -17.18 1.95
C PRO A 120 -2.88 -16.47 1.99
N LEU A 121 -2.61 -15.61 1.00
CA LEU A 121 -1.39 -14.83 0.97
C LEU A 121 -1.26 -13.89 2.18
N ALA A 122 -2.36 -13.31 2.67
CA ALA A 122 -2.33 -12.48 3.88
C ALA A 122 -1.90 -13.29 5.12
N ALA A 123 -2.27 -14.57 5.18
CA ALA A 123 -1.92 -15.44 6.31
C ALA A 123 -0.43 -15.84 6.34
N GLU A 124 0.28 -15.72 5.22
CA GLU A 124 1.72 -16.01 5.14
C GLU A 124 2.58 -14.94 5.81
N TYR A 125 2.02 -13.78 6.11
CA TYR A 125 2.76 -12.63 6.63
C TYR A 125 2.27 -12.27 8.03
N GLU A 126 3.19 -11.71 8.80
CA GLU A 126 2.88 -11.01 10.05
C GLU A 126 3.40 -9.57 9.99
N LEU A 127 2.74 -8.71 10.74
CA LEU A 127 3.09 -7.30 10.80
C LEU A 127 4.01 -7.08 12.01
N VAL A 128 5.20 -6.59 11.75
CA VAL A 128 6.20 -6.29 12.78
C VAL A 128 6.62 -4.83 12.72
N LYS A 129 7.07 -4.31 13.82
CA LYS A 129 7.61 -2.95 13.91
C LYS A 129 9.13 -3.02 13.79
N ASN A 130 9.69 -2.33 12.79
CA ASN A 130 11.14 -2.25 12.61
C ASN A 130 11.80 -1.23 13.57
N GLU A 131 13.11 -1.09 13.49
CA GLU A 131 13.90 -0.18 14.33
C GLU A 131 13.48 1.30 14.18
N ASP A 132 13.04 1.69 12.99
CA ASP A 132 12.54 3.04 12.70
C ASP A 132 11.11 3.26 13.19
N GLY A 133 10.47 2.26 13.78
CA GLY A 133 9.08 2.31 14.25
C GLY A 133 8.03 2.11 13.14
N LEU A 134 8.46 1.75 11.93
CA LEU A 134 7.59 1.47 10.79
C LEU A 134 7.03 0.05 10.87
N LEU A 135 5.76 -0.09 10.54
CA LEU A 135 5.13 -1.40 10.36
C LEU A 135 5.52 -1.98 9.00
N ILE A 136 6.15 -3.13 9.02
CA ILE A 136 6.54 -3.90 7.84
C ILE A 136 6.00 -5.32 7.94
N SER A 137 5.78 -5.93 6.79
CA SER A 137 5.31 -7.32 6.70
C SER A 137 6.49 -8.25 6.59
N VAL A 138 6.54 -9.26 7.44
CA VAL A 138 7.58 -10.29 7.44
C VAL A 138 6.92 -11.63 7.18
N LYS A 139 7.52 -12.43 6.32
CA LYS A 139 7.04 -13.79 6.06
C LYS A 139 7.14 -14.62 7.34
N ARG A 140 6.06 -15.29 7.68
CA ARG A 140 6.06 -16.24 8.82
C ARG A 140 6.92 -17.43 8.47
N ASP A 141 7.80 -17.82 9.36
CA ASP A 141 8.48 -19.09 9.25
C ASP A 141 7.42 -20.22 9.38
N MET A 142 7.11 -20.85 8.26
CA MET A 142 6.28 -22.05 8.29
C MET A 142 7.15 -23.17 8.90
N LYS A 143 6.91 -23.43 10.19
CA LYS A 143 7.45 -24.60 10.88
C LYS A 143 6.73 -25.86 10.43
#